data_608ca8d5721c4bc6362d3af6111ac1da
#
_entry.id   608ca8d5721c4bc6362d3af6111ac1da
#
_cell.length_a   1.000
_cell.length_b   1.000
_cell.length_c   1.000
_cell.angle_alpha   90.00
_cell.angle_beta   90.00
_cell.angle_gamma   90.00
#
_symmetry.space_group_name_H-M   'P 1'
#
loop_
_entity.id
_entity.type
_entity.pdbx_description
1 polymer ?
#
loop_
_entity_poly.entity_id
_entity_poly.type
_entity_poly.pdbx_seq_one_letter_code
_entity_poly.pdbx_strand_id
1 'polypeptide(L)'
;MAEQTHWYLAPVQHPDLDAKLQAEQRQLQLTKPTGALGDLEQIAMTLASLQSTVFPKINKPWISIFAGDHGVVEENISAYPQTVTRQMLQNFASGGAAISVIAKHHQAHLQVIDCGTVGDAYEYAGVERHCIRAGTANFAKQAAMTEQECQAALQLGKNSVDLAKSKGADIFIAGEMGIGNTCSASALACLLLDESAQQLTGVGTGINHEQLQHKIQVIDQTVKLHKNDVTNNPLKILAAVGGLEIAAMTGAYLRCAQMGLPIVVDGFISSVAALCAVRIQPQAREWMLFGHQSAEYGHQRILKELNAQAILNMNLRLGEGSGAGAALSMLQLACALHNQMATFAEAVVSGDKVG
;
A
#
# COMPACT_ATOMS: atom_id res chain seq x y z
N MET A 1 -35.92 7.30 -4.01
CA MET A 1 -34.83 6.65 -4.74
C MET A 1 -33.91 6.08 -3.67
N ALA A 2 -33.71 4.76 -3.61
CA ALA A 2 -32.76 4.18 -2.66
C ALA A 2 -31.37 4.76 -2.98
N GLU A 3 -30.69 5.36 -2.00
CA GLU A 3 -29.28 5.74 -2.13
C GLU A 3 -28.52 4.49 -2.54
N GLN A 4 -27.90 4.54 -3.70
CA GLN A 4 -27.03 3.47 -4.17
C GLN A 4 -25.83 3.44 -3.24
N THR A 5 -25.87 2.56 -2.23
CA THR A 5 -24.76 2.44 -1.26
C THR A 5 -23.54 1.95 -2.03
N HIS A 6 -22.55 2.81 -2.16
CA HIS A 6 -21.32 2.48 -2.87
C HIS A 6 -20.57 1.37 -2.12
N TRP A 7 -20.06 0.38 -2.84
CA TRP A 7 -19.40 -0.80 -2.27
C TRP A 7 -18.22 -0.45 -1.32
N TYR A 8 -17.51 0.65 -1.58
CA TYR A 8 -16.38 1.08 -0.75
C TYR A 8 -16.80 1.63 0.63
N LEU A 9 -18.10 1.85 0.83
CA LEU A 9 -18.69 2.19 2.13
C LEU A 9 -19.25 0.97 2.87
N ALA A 10 -19.22 -0.22 2.26
CA ALA A 10 -19.66 -1.43 2.91
C ALA A 10 -18.79 -1.76 4.14
N PRO A 11 -19.36 -2.36 5.19
CA PRO A 11 -18.62 -2.71 6.41
C PRO A 11 -17.40 -3.59 6.09
N VAL A 12 -16.31 -3.36 6.83
CA VAL A 12 -15.13 -4.22 6.82
C VAL A 12 -15.27 -5.33 7.86
N GLN A 13 -14.51 -6.41 7.70
CA GLN A 13 -14.44 -7.47 8.70
C GLN A 13 -13.62 -7.01 9.93
N HIS A 14 -13.85 -7.65 11.06
CA HIS A 14 -13.03 -7.47 12.27
C HIS A 14 -12.02 -8.61 12.38
N PRO A 15 -10.76 -8.34 12.77
CA PRO A 15 -9.82 -9.38 13.12
C PRO A 15 -10.31 -10.27 14.23
N ASP A 16 -9.95 -11.54 14.19
CA ASP A 16 -10.34 -12.55 15.18
C ASP A 16 -9.52 -12.41 16.47
N LEU A 17 -10.13 -11.90 17.52
CA LEU A 17 -9.48 -11.68 18.82
C LEU A 17 -9.23 -13.00 19.58
N ASP A 18 -10.05 -14.01 19.38
CA ASP A 18 -9.85 -15.31 20.03
C ASP A 18 -8.64 -16.04 19.43
N ALA A 19 -8.47 -16.01 18.12
CA ALA A 19 -7.28 -16.52 17.45
C ALA A 19 -6.01 -15.77 17.91
N LYS A 20 -6.08 -14.45 18.10
CA LYS A 20 -4.98 -13.65 18.66
C LYS A 20 -4.62 -14.12 20.06
N LEU A 21 -5.60 -14.24 20.96
CA LEU A 21 -5.38 -14.65 22.34
C LEU A 21 -4.77 -16.06 22.43
N GLN A 22 -5.23 -16.99 21.60
CA GLN A 22 -4.66 -18.33 21.53
C GLN A 22 -3.22 -18.31 21.01
N ALA A 23 -2.91 -17.45 20.03
CA ALA A 23 -1.54 -17.28 19.55
C ALA A 23 -0.63 -16.66 20.63
N GLU A 24 -1.12 -15.71 21.43
CA GLU A 24 -0.40 -15.14 22.58
C GLU A 24 -0.09 -16.23 23.61
N GLN A 25 -1.07 -17.07 23.95
CA GLN A 25 -0.86 -18.21 24.86
C GLN A 25 0.18 -19.20 24.33
N ARG A 26 0.16 -19.47 23.01
CA ARG A 26 1.17 -20.30 22.36
C ARG A 26 2.57 -19.67 22.48
N GLN A 27 2.72 -18.36 22.24
CA GLN A 27 3.99 -17.65 22.35
C GLN A 27 4.63 -17.80 23.75
N LEU A 28 3.83 -17.84 24.81
CA LEU A 28 4.31 -18.05 26.17
C LEU A 28 4.81 -19.48 26.43
N GLN A 29 4.41 -20.45 25.61
CA GLN A 29 4.80 -21.87 25.76
C GLN A 29 6.04 -22.24 24.95
N LEU A 30 6.46 -21.43 23.96
CA LEU A 30 7.60 -21.72 23.11
C LEU A 30 8.92 -21.64 23.90
N THR A 31 9.90 -22.47 23.52
CA THR A 31 11.22 -22.60 24.17
C THR A 31 12.09 -21.36 24.02
N LYS A 32 11.64 -20.25 24.61
CA LYS A 32 12.34 -18.96 24.61
C LYS A 32 11.90 -18.14 25.82
N PRO A 33 12.70 -17.16 26.29
CA PRO A 33 12.21 -16.16 27.24
C PRO A 33 11.05 -15.36 26.63
N THR A 34 10.10 -14.96 27.48
CA THR A 34 8.94 -14.17 27.06
C THR A 34 9.39 -12.87 26.36
N GLY A 35 8.88 -12.60 25.17
CA GLY A 35 9.18 -11.40 24.38
C GLY A 35 10.57 -11.40 23.71
N ALA A 36 11.35 -12.48 23.79
CA ALA A 36 12.74 -12.51 23.33
C ALA A 36 12.90 -12.41 21.79
N LEU A 37 11.87 -12.72 21.01
CA LEU A 37 11.85 -12.56 19.56
C LEU A 37 11.26 -11.22 19.11
N GLY A 38 10.86 -10.35 20.06
CA GLY A 38 10.43 -8.97 19.76
C GLY A 38 9.30 -8.91 18.75
N ASP A 39 9.48 -8.09 17.71
CA ASP A 39 8.44 -7.82 16.70
C ASP A 39 8.02 -9.08 15.91
N LEU A 40 8.85 -10.10 15.81
CA LEU A 40 8.47 -11.35 15.14
C LEU A 40 7.31 -12.06 15.89
N GLU A 41 7.24 -11.93 17.21
CA GLU A 41 6.12 -12.46 17.99
C GLU A 41 4.83 -11.68 17.70
N GLN A 42 4.93 -10.33 17.68
CA GLN A 42 3.79 -9.46 17.39
C GLN A 42 3.24 -9.67 15.98
N ILE A 43 4.14 -9.84 15.02
CA ILE A 43 3.77 -10.15 13.63
C ILE A 43 2.99 -11.46 13.55
N ALA A 44 3.49 -12.53 14.19
CA ALA A 44 2.82 -13.83 14.16
C ALA A 44 1.42 -13.75 14.81
N MET A 45 1.30 -13.11 15.98
CA MET A 45 0.02 -12.94 16.69
C MET A 45 -0.97 -12.06 15.89
N THR A 46 -0.46 -11.02 15.21
CA THR A 46 -1.29 -10.18 14.34
C THR A 46 -1.80 -10.98 13.14
N LEU A 47 -0.93 -11.74 12.46
CA LEU A 47 -1.34 -12.58 11.34
C LEU A 47 -2.30 -13.70 11.78
N ALA A 48 -2.15 -14.25 12.99
CA ALA A 48 -3.09 -15.21 13.57
C ALA A 48 -4.50 -14.61 13.68
N SER A 49 -4.59 -13.38 14.17
CA SER A 49 -5.85 -12.63 14.27
C SER A 49 -6.45 -12.35 12.88
N LEU A 50 -5.63 -11.87 11.92
CA LEU A 50 -6.08 -11.51 10.58
C LEU A 50 -6.50 -12.73 9.73
N GLN A 51 -5.95 -13.90 10.01
CA GLN A 51 -6.25 -15.14 9.29
C GLN A 51 -7.21 -16.07 10.07
N SER A 52 -7.71 -15.64 11.24
CA SER A 52 -8.60 -16.43 12.10
C SER A 52 -8.05 -17.83 12.38
N THR A 53 -6.76 -17.93 12.73
CA THR A 53 -6.08 -19.19 12.99
C THR A 53 -4.92 -19.01 13.97
N VAL A 54 -4.73 -19.97 14.89
CA VAL A 54 -3.56 -19.98 15.78
C VAL A 54 -2.24 -20.18 15.02
N PHE A 55 -2.29 -20.82 13.85
CA PHE A 55 -1.13 -21.16 13.03
C PHE A 55 -1.14 -20.39 11.70
N PRO A 56 -0.80 -19.08 11.72
CA PRO A 56 -0.80 -18.26 10.51
C PRO A 56 0.26 -18.70 9.52
N LYS A 57 0.02 -18.43 8.22
CA LYS A 57 0.96 -18.81 7.15
C LYS A 57 0.93 -17.79 6.01
N ILE A 58 2.04 -17.71 5.29
CA ILE A 58 2.17 -16.92 4.06
C ILE A 58 2.75 -17.82 2.99
N ASN A 59 1.85 -18.52 2.29
CA ASN A 59 2.20 -19.50 1.25
C ASN A 59 1.83 -19.02 -0.14
N LYS A 60 0.88 -18.07 -0.25
CA LYS A 60 0.33 -17.55 -1.51
C LYS A 60 0.27 -16.03 -1.48
N PRO A 61 1.42 -15.33 -1.38
CA PRO A 61 1.42 -13.88 -1.47
C PRO A 61 0.92 -13.44 -2.84
N TRP A 62 0.13 -12.36 -2.87
CA TRP A 62 -0.35 -11.73 -4.08
C TRP A 62 0.14 -10.28 -4.13
N ILE A 63 0.77 -9.91 -5.24
CA ILE A 63 1.31 -8.58 -5.49
C ILE A 63 0.62 -8.01 -6.72
N SER A 64 -0.04 -6.85 -6.60
CA SER A 64 -0.63 -6.15 -7.73
C SER A 64 0.04 -4.79 -7.90
N ILE A 65 0.62 -4.56 -9.09
CA ILE A 65 1.21 -3.28 -9.47
C ILE A 65 0.16 -2.52 -10.27
N PHE A 66 -0.26 -1.37 -9.73
CA PHE A 66 -1.14 -0.44 -10.42
C PHE A 66 -0.30 0.68 -11.05
N ALA A 67 -0.52 0.96 -12.32
CA ALA A 67 0.23 2.00 -13.02
C ALA A 67 -0.69 3.06 -13.62
N GLY A 68 -0.26 4.33 -13.54
CA GLY A 68 -0.98 5.46 -14.11
C GLY A 68 -0.08 6.68 -14.27
N ASP A 69 -0.33 7.48 -15.30
CA ASP A 69 0.40 8.72 -15.53
C ASP A 69 -0.32 9.94 -14.95
N HIS A 70 0.47 10.98 -14.64
CA HIS A 70 -0.01 12.18 -13.97
C HIS A 70 0.19 13.43 -14.81
N GLY A 71 -0.88 14.18 -15.06
CA GLY A 71 -0.82 15.44 -15.82
C GLY A 71 0.03 16.53 -15.16
N VAL A 72 0.25 16.46 -13.84
CA VAL A 72 1.12 17.42 -13.13
C VAL A 72 2.58 17.39 -13.59
N VAL A 73 3.00 16.37 -14.33
CA VAL A 73 4.33 16.35 -14.96
C VAL A 73 4.56 17.55 -15.90
N GLU A 74 3.51 18.14 -16.45
CA GLU A 74 3.57 19.41 -17.19
C GLU A 74 4.22 20.55 -16.39
N GLU A 75 4.16 20.49 -15.08
CA GLU A 75 4.77 21.47 -14.17
C GLU A 75 6.27 21.20 -13.90
N ASN A 76 6.92 20.32 -14.66
CA ASN A 76 8.35 20.00 -14.55
C ASN A 76 8.79 19.53 -13.14
N ILE A 77 7.98 18.73 -12.48
CA ILE A 77 8.20 18.22 -11.09
C ILE A 77 8.91 16.87 -11.03
N SER A 78 9.30 16.30 -12.16
CA SER A 78 9.94 14.98 -12.26
C SER A 78 11.22 15.03 -13.10
N ALA A 79 12.20 14.21 -12.71
CA ALA A 79 13.44 14.04 -13.49
C ALA A 79 13.26 13.12 -14.71
N TYR A 80 12.19 12.33 -14.78
CA TYR A 80 11.95 11.35 -15.83
C TYR A 80 10.70 11.70 -16.66
N PRO A 81 10.71 11.37 -17.98
CA PRO A 81 9.54 11.53 -18.82
C PRO A 81 8.49 10.45 -18.55
N GLN A 82 7.21 10.72 -18.83
CA GLN A 82 6.10 9.79 -18.63
C GLN A 82 6.23 8.47 -19.40
N THR A 83 6.98 8.45 -20.51
CA THR A 83 7.26 7.22 -21.27
C THR A 83 7.85 6.10 -20.40
N VAL A 84 8.55 6.47 -19.31
CA VAL A 84 9.13 5.50 -18.37
C VAL A 84 8.06 4.66 -17.67
N THR A 85 6.88 5.21 -17.37
CA THR A 85 5.77 4.46 -16.77
C THR A 85 5.42 3.22 -17.60
N ARG A 86 5.22 3.43 -18.92
CA ARG A 86 4.89 2.33 -19.84
C ARG A 86 6.05 1.34 -20.03
N GLN A 87 7.29 1.82 -20.09
CA GLN A 87 8.47 0.96 -20.16
C GLN A 87 8.59 0.06 -18.92
N MET A 88 8.27 0.60 -17.75
CA MET A 88 8.26 -0.17 -16.51
C MET A 88 7.16 -1.22 -16.47
N LEU A 89 5.97 -0.98 -17.02
CA LEU A 89 4.94 -2.00 -17.15
C LEU A 89 5.46 -3.24 -17.90
N GLN A 90 6.14 -3.02 -19.01
CA GLN A 90 6.78 -4.11 -19.76
C GLN A 90 7.87 -4.79 -18.93
N ASN A 91 8.69 -4.02 -18.21
CA ASN A 91 9.76 -4.55 -17.37
C ASN A 91 9.22 -5.40 -16.20
N PHE A 92 8.11 -4.98 -15.56
CA PHE A 92 7.43 -5.79 -14.54
C PHE A 92 6.97 -7.14 -15.11
N ALA A 93 6.28 -7.11 -16.23
CA ALA A 93 5.72 -8.30 -16.86
C ALA A 93 6.80 -9.26 -17.39
N SER A 94 7.95 -8.72 -17.86
CA SER A 94 9.08 -9.53 -18.35
C SER A 94 9.98 -10.08 -17.23
N GLY A 95 9.75 -9.67 -15.97
CA GLY A 95 10.49 -10.20 -14.82
C GLY A 95 11.80 -9.46 -14.48
N GLY A 96 12.08 -8.31 -15.11
CA GLY A 96 13.34 -7.56 -14.94
C GLY A 96 13.33 -6.53 -13.81
N ALA A 97 12.16 -6.16 -13.28
CA ALA A 97 12.05 -5.18 -12.22
C ALA A 97 12.32 -5.78 -10.83
N ALA A 98 12.66 -4.90 -9.86
CA ALA A 98 12.95 -5.34 -8.48
C ALA A 98 11.79 -6.15 -7.88
N ILE A 99 10.54 -5.66 -8.01
CA ILE A 99 9.38 -6.38 -7.49
C ILE A 99 9.15 -7.71 -8.20
N SER A 100 9.47 -7.83 -9.49
CA SER A 100 9.34 -9.08 -10.25
C SER A 100 10.32 -10.14 -9.73
N VAL A 101 11.55 -9.72 -9.41
CA VAL A 101 12.57 -10.60 -8.80
C VAL A 101 12.12 -11.03 -7.40
N ILE A 102 11.60 -10.09 -6.59
CA ILE A 102 11.07 -10.35 -5.24
C ILE A 102 9.88 -11.32 -5.33
N ALA A 103 8.93 -11.08 -6.23
CA ALA A 103 7.78 -11.95 -6.43
C ALA A 103 8.20 -13.37 -6.77
N LYS A 104 9.16 -13.53 -7.68
CA LYS A 104 9.73 -14.85 -8.03
C LYS A 104 10.40 -15.52 -6.83
N HIS A 105 11.16 -14.76 -6.03
CA HIS A 105 11.85 -15.26 -4.84
C HIS A 105 10.86 -15.83 -3.81
N HIS A 106 9.76 -15.13 -3.57
CA HIS A 106 8.72 -15.55 -2.63
C HIS A 106 7.62 -16.43 -3.22
N GLN A 107 7.74 -16.84 -4.50
CA GLN A 107 6.72 -17.57 -5.24
C GLN A 107 5.35 -16.84 -5.19
N ALA A 108 5.39 -15.51 -5.12
CA ALA A 108 4.20 -14.65 -5.11
C ALA A 108 3.62 -14.54 -6.51
N HIS A 109 2.30 -14.44 -6.60
CA HIS A 109 1.67 -14.03 -7.85
C HIS A 109 1.92 -12.54 -8.09
N LEU A 110 2.36 -12.18 -9.28
CA LEU A 110 2.54 -10.79 -9.71
C LEU A 110 1.51 -10.45 -10.78
N GLN A 111 0.64 -9.50 -10.48
CA GLN A 111 -0.32 -8.93 -11.41
C GLN A 111 0.11 -7.50 -11.78
N VAL A 112 0.10 -7.15 -13.06
CA VAL A 112 0.52 -5.83 -13.56
C VAL A 112 -0.67 -5.19 -14.27
N ILE A 113 -1.13 -4.03 -13.77
CA ILE A 113 -2.38 -3.38 -14.19
C ILE A 113 -2.07 -1.96 -14.66
N ASP A 114 -2.36 -1.68 -15.93
CA ASP A 114 -2.38 -0.31 -16.48
C ASP A 114 -3.76 0.32 -16.22
N CYS A 115 -3.82 1.23 -15.26
CA CYS A 115 -5.00 2.02 -14.93
C CYS A 115 -5.22 3.19 -15.89
N GLY A 116 -4.11 3.67 -16.51
CA GLY A 116 -4.18 4.80 -17.43
C GLY A 116 -2.82 5.44 -17.70
N THR A 117 -2.05 4.86 -18.60
CA THR A 117 -0.82 5.46 -19.13
C THR A 117 -1.10 6.29 -20.39
N VAL A 118 -0.29 7.34 -20.63
CA VAL A 118 -0.39 8.21 -21.82
C VAL A 118 0.14 7.51 -23.07
N GLY A 119 -0.29 8.00 -24.25
CA GLY A 119 0.14 7.55 -25.58
C GLY A 119 -0.80 6.51 -26.19
N ASP A 120 -0.40 5.96 -27.34
CA ASP A 120 -1.21 5.05 -28.14
C ASP A 120 -1.53 3.73 -27.42
N ALA A 121 -2.60 3.06 -27.85
CA ALA A 121 -2.93 1.74 -27.35
C ALA A 121 -1.81 0.74 -27.64
N TYR A 122 -1.57 -0.17 -26.70
CA TYR A 122 -0.54 -1.20 -26.79
C TYR A 122 -1.04 -2.51 -26.15
N GLU A 123 -0.37 -3.61 -26.48
CA GLU A 123 -0.55 -4.90 -25.85
C GLU A 123 0.83 -5.42 -25.42
N TYR A 124 1.03 -5.61 -24.12
CA TYR A 124 2.20 -6.28 -23.57
C TYR A 124 1.75 -7.55 -22.88
N ALA A 125 2.35 -8.68 -23.22
CA ALA A 125 2.07 -9.94 -22.58
C ALA A 125 2.30 -9.80 -21.06
N GLY A 126 1.30 -10.18 -20.25
CA GLY A 126 1.36 -10.10 -18.79
C GLY A 126 0.99 -8.72 -18.20
N VAL A 127 0.55 -7.76 -19.02
CA VAL A 127 -0.02 -6.48 -18.57
C VAL A 127 -1.53 -6.45 -18.83
N GLU A 128 -2.30 -6.26 -17.78
CA GLU A 128 -3.75 -6.05 -17.87
C GLU A 128 -4.03 -4.57 -18.11
N ARG A 129 -4.45 -4.21 -19.33
CA ARG A 129 -4.72 -2.82 -19.69
C ARG A 129 -6.20 -2.48 -19.51
N HIS A 130 -6.50 -1.64 -18.54
CA HIS A 130 -7.86 -1.16 -18.26
C HIS A 130 -8.10 0.31 -18.62
N CYS A 131 -7.07 1.09 -18.81
CA CYS A 131 -7.02 2.49 -19.27
C CYS A 131 -8.33 3.28 -19.05
N ILE A 132 -8.61 3.64 -17.81
CA ILE A 132 -9.75 4.49 -17.45
C ILE A 132 -9.68 5.83 -18.17
N ARG A 133 -8.45 6.38 -18.26
CA ARG A 133 -8.09 7.63 -18.92
C ARG A 133 -6.60 7.59 -19.24
N ALA A 134 -6.17 8.28 -20.30
CA ALA A 134 -4.74 8.42 -20.66
C ALA A 134 -4.04 9.46 -19.76
N GLY A 135 -3.69 9.05 -18.56
CA GLY A 135 -3.15 9.90 -17.50
C GLY A 135 -4.20 10.81 -16.83
N THR A 136 -3.94 11.28 -15.62
CA THR A 136 -4.81 12.28 -14.96
C THR A 136 -4.70 13.64 -15.63
N ALA A 137 -5.65 14.54 -15.35
CA ALA A 137 -5.45 15.95 -15.65
C ALA A 137 -4.37 16.55 -14.73
N ASN A 138 -3.86 17.72 -15.12
CA ASN A 138 -2.91 18.47 -14.31
C ASN A 138 -3.65 19.12 -13.11
N PHE A 139 -3.45 18.58 -11.92
CA PHE A 139 -4.14 19.04 -10.72
C PHE A 139 -3.68 20.43 -10.23
N ALA A 140 -2.60 20.97 -10.78
CA ALA A 140 -2.24 22.37 -10.55
C ALA A 140 -3.17 23.36 -11.29
N LYS A 141 -3.99 22.87 -12.22
CA LYS A 141 -4.91 23.66 -13.04
C LYS A 141 -6.39 23.31 -12.83
N GLN A 142 -6.69 22.04 -12.60
CA GLN A 142 -8.04 21.50 -12.41
C GLN A 142 -7.99 20.19 -11.62
N ALA A 143 -9.12 19.58 -11.25
CA ALA A 143 -9.11 18.27 -10.60
C ALA A 143 -8.41 17.19 -11.45
N ALA A 144 -7.61 16.33 -10.81
CA ALA A 144 -6.88 15.23 -11.47
C ALA A 144 -7.80 14.27 -12.21
N MET A 145 -8.94 13.95 -11.60
CA MET A 145 -9.94 13.00 -12.08
C MET A 145 -11.35 13.54 -11.83
N THR A 146 -12.30 13.12 -12.65
CA THR A 146 -13.72 13.20 -12.29
C THR A 146 -14.03 12.19 -11.17
N GLU A 147 -15.14 12.40 -10.46
CA GLU A 147 -15.62 11.43 -9.46
C GLU A 147 -15.87 10.03 -10.08
N GLN A 148 -16.34 9.97 -11.32
CA GLN A 148 -16.58 8.73 -12.05
C GLN A 148 -15.27 8.00 -12.38
N GLU A 149 -14.23 8.71 -12.84
CA GLU A 149 -12.89 8.13 -13.08
C GLU A 149 -12.27 7.62 -11.79
N CYS A 150 -12.38 8.37 -10.69
CA CYS A 150 -11.94 7.95 -9.36
C CYS A 150 -12.65 6.67 -8.90
N GLN A 151 -13.98 6.60 -9.05
CA GLN A 151 -14.77 5.40 -8.72
C GLN A 151 -14.39 4.20 -9.60
N ALA A 152 -14.13 4.41 -10.89
CA ALA A 152 -13.65 3.36 -11.77
C ALA A 152 -12.27 2.82 -11.36
N ALA A 153 -11.38 3.70 -10.90
CA ALA A 153 -10.08 3.31 -10.38
C ALA A 153 -10.18 2.52 -9.06
N LEU A 154 -11.02 2.96 -8.11
CA LEU A 154 -11.34 2.19 -6.91
C LEU A 154 -11.86 0.79 -7.26
N GLN A 155 -12.71 0.70 -8.29
CA GLN A 155 -13.27 -0.57 -8.75
C GLN A 155 -12.21 -1.52 -9.34
N LEU A 156 -11.18 -1.00 -10.03
CA LEU A 156 -10.05 -1.82 -10.49
C LEU A 156 -9.30 -2.45 -9.32
N GLY A 157 -9.03 -1.67 -8.28
CA GLY A 157 -8.43 -2.17 -7.05
C GLY A 157 -9.27 -3.28 -6.40
N LYS A 158 -10.59 -3.08 -6.31
CA LYS A 158 -11.53 -4.10 -5.83
C LYS A 158 -11.44 -5.39 -6.65
N ASN A 159 -11.48 -5.28 -7.98
CA ASN A 159 -11.47 -6.44 -8.87
C ASN A 159 -10.16 -7.25 -8.72
N SER A 160 -9.03 -6.58 -8.56
CA SER A 160 -7.74 -7.22 -8.30
C SER A 160 -7.77 -8.06 -7.01
N VAL A 161 -8.35 -7.53 -5.93
CA VAL A 161 -8.49 -8.24 -4.65
C VAL A 161 -9.48 -9.41 -4.76
N ASP A 162 -10.61 -9.22 -5.44
CA ASP A 162 -11.57 -10.30 -5.67
C ASP A 162 -10.92 -11.46 -6.43
N LEU A 163 -10.07 -11.16 -7.43
CA LEU A 163 -9.27 -12.17 -8.14
C LEU A 163 -8.28 -12.86 -7.20
N ALA A 164 -7.50 -12.08 -6.44
CA ALA A 164 -6.51 -12.62 -5.48
C ALA A 164 -7.17 -13.59 -4.49
N LYS A 165 -8.29 -13.17 -3.90
CA LYS A 165 -9.05 -14.01 -2.94
C LYS A 165 -9.58 -15.29 -3.61
N SER A 166 -10.10 -15.20 -4.84
CA SER A 166 -10.58 -16.37 -5.61
C SER A 166 -9.47 -17.39 -5.91
N LYS A 167 -8.23 -16.93 -6.01
CA LYS A 167 -7.05 -17.77 -6.22
C LYS A 167 -6.43 -18.27 -4.90
N GLY A 168 -7.03 -17.89 -3.76
CA GLY A 168 -6.61 -18.32 -2.43
C GLY A 168 -5.39 -17.58 -1.89
N ALA A 169 -5.21 -16.32 -2.27
CA ALA A 169 -4.19 -15.47 -1.67
C ALA A 169 -4.39 -15.37 -0.15
N ASP A 170 -3.30 -15.43 0.59
CA ASP A 170 -3.27 -15.34 2.05
C ASP A 170 -2.71 -14.00 2.58
N ILE A 171 -2.12 -13.20 1.70
CA ILE A 171 -1.69 -11.83 1.97
C ILE A 171 -1.64 -11.03 0.66
N PHE A 172 -1.90 -9.73 0.73
CA PHE A 172 -1.96 -8.83 -0.43
C PHE A 172 -0.97 -7.66 -0.30
N ILE A 173 -0.29 -7.35 -1.39
CA ILE A 173 0.58 -6.18 -1.53
C ILE A 173 0.09 -5.38 -2.73
N ALA A 174 -0.11 -4.07 -2.55
CA ALA A 174 -0.29 -3.14 -3.64
C ALA A 174 0.99 -2.33 -3.86
N GLY A 175 1.56 -2.46 -5.05
CA GLY A 175 2.63 -1.60 -5.54
C GLY A 175 2.11 -0.62 -6.58
N GLU A 176 2.92 0.35 -6.95
CA GLU A 176 2.55 1.43 -7.85
C GLU A 176 3.65 1.75 -8.86
N MET A 177 3.24 2.36 -9.98
CA MET A 177 4.15 2.96 -10.94
C MET A 177 3.47 4.17 -11.61
N GLY A 178 4.12 5.33 -11.58
CA GLY A 178 3.60 6.51 -12.27
C GLY A 178 4.56 7.69 -12.16
N ILE A 179 5.07 8.18 -13.29
CA ILE A 179 5.90 9.38 -13.25
C ILE A 179 5.05 10.57 -12.80
N GLY A 180 5.48 11.21 -11.69
CA GLY A 180 4.75 12.29 -11.03
C GLY A 180 3.93 11.86 -9.80
N ASN A 181 3.78 10.57 -9.52
CA ASN A 181 2.95 10.05 -8.43
C ASN A 181 3.39 10.50 -7.03
N THR A 182 4.68 10.72 -6.77
CA THR A 182 5.15 11.30 -5.49
C THR A 182 4.65 12.72 -5.27
N CYS A 183 4.44 13.51 -6.35
CA CYS A 183 3.85 14.84 -6.27
C CYS A 183 2.36 14.74 -5.90
N SER A 184 1.64 13.85 -6.55
CA SER A 184 0.24 13.54 -6.25
C SER A 184 0.07 13.03 -4.82
N ALA A 185 0.88 12.07 -4.38
CA ALA A 185 0.85 11.55 -3.02
C ALA A 185 1.13 12.65 -1.97
N SER A 186 2.09 13.55 -2.22
CA SER A 186 2.35 14.68 -1.31
C SER A 186 1.17 15.64 -1.24
N ALA A 187 0.57 16.02 -2.38
CA ALA A 187 -0.62 16.89 -2.42
C ALA A 187 -1.82 16.25 -1.68
N LEU A 188 -2.03 14.95 -1.92
CA LEU A 188 -3.06 14.16 -1.25
C LEU A 188 -2.85 14.13 0.28
N ALA A 189 -1.61 13.86 0.72
CA ALA A 189 -1.25 13.87 2.13
C ALA A 189 -1.45 15.25 2.78
N CYS A 190 -1.06 16.34 2.10
CA CYS A 190 -1.27 17.71 2.60
C CYS A 190 -2.76 17.99 2.87
N LEU A 191 -3.65 17.63 1.95
CA LEU A 191 -5.09 17.83 2.11
C LEU A 191 -5.72 16.90 3.15
N LEU A 192 -5.26 15.64 3.26
CA LEU A 192 -5.78 14.67 4.24
C LEU A 192 -5.36 14.99 5.69
N LEU A 193 -4.20 15.65 5.86
CA LEU A 193 -3.62 15.95 7.18
C LEU A 193 -3.71 17.41 7.56
N ASP A 194 -4.12 18.30 6.64
CA ASP A 194 -4.06 19.76 6.80
C ASP A 194 -2.64 20.26 7.15
N GLU A 195 -1.63 19.69 6.48
CA GLU A 195 -0.22 20.01 6.68
C GLU A 195 0.40 20.67 5.44
N SER A 196 1.54 21.37 5.63
CA SER A 196 2.22 22.08 4.56
C SER A 196 2.97 21.14 3.62
N ALA A 197 3.10 21.55 2.34
CA ALA A 197 3.91 20.81 1.37
C ALA A 197 5.38 20.68 1.79
N GLN A 198 5.93 21.67 2.51
CA GLN A 198 7.30 21.63 3.03
C GLN A 198 7.55 20.43 3.94
N GLN A 199 6.54 19.97 4.68
CA GLN A 199 6.66 18.85 5.63
C GLN A 199 6.45 17.47 5.00
N LEU A 200 5.80 17.43 3.82
CA LEU A 200 5.35 16.17 3.22
C LEU A 200 5.95 15.87 1.85
N THR A 201 6.77 16.80 1.30
CA THR A 201 7.34 16.63 -0.03
C THR A 201 8.80 16.18 0.04
N GLY A 202 9.09 15.04 -0.61
CA GLY A 202 10.44 14.50 -0.78
C GLY A 202 10.97 14.65 -2.21
N VAL A 203 12.22 14.22 -2.40
CA VAL A 203 12.94 14.30 -3.68
C VAL A 203 12.41 13.32 -4.74
N GLY A 204 11.58 12.36 -4.35
CA GLY A 204 11.03 11.35 -5.26
C GLY A 204 12.13 10.62 -6.02
N THR A 205 12.09 10.68 -7.35
CA THR A 205 13.03 10.01 -8.27
C THR A 205 14.45 10.61 -8.29
N GLY A 206 14.75 11.59 -7.42
CA GLY A 206 16.12 12.14 -7.28
C GLY A 206 16.30 13.51 -7.93
N ILE A 207 15.31 14.38 -7.84
CA ILE A 207 15.41 15.79 -8.23
C ILE A 207 16.40 16.56 -7.33
N ASN A 208 17.01 17.62 -7.86
CA ASN A 208 17.93 18.48 -7.11
C ASN A 208 17.16 19.42 -6.14
N HIS A 209 17.91 20.22 -5.36
CA HIS A 209 17.31 21.11 -4.37
C HIS A 209 16.40 22.19 -4.98
N GLU A 210 16.78 22.79 -6.11
CA GLU A 210 15.98 23.82 -6.79
C GLU A 210 14.67 23.22 -7.32
N GLN A 211 14.75 22.05 -7.94
CA GLN A 211 13.58 21.30 -8.41
C GLN A 211 12.66 20.88 -7.25
N LEU A 212 13.23 20.54 -6.08
CA LEU A 212 12.44 20.24 -4.89
C LEU A 212 11.66 21.46 -4.40
N GLN A 213 12.30 22.63 -4.34
CA GLN A 213 11.60 23.88 -3.96
C GLN A 213 10.48 24.21 -4.96
N HIS A 214 10.72 24.05 -6.25
CA HIS A 214 9.69 24.20 -7.27
C HIS A 214 8.52 23.21 -7.06
N LYS A 215 8.81 21.93 -6.85
CA LYS A 215 7.78 20.91 -6.55
C LYS A 215 6.94 21.28 -5.32
N ILE A 216 7.57 21.76 -4.24
CA ILE A 216 6.87 22.24 -3.04
C ILE A 216 5.94 23.40 -3.39
N GLN A 217 6.38 24.37 -4.18
CA GLN A 217 5.55 25.50 -4.60
C GLN A 217 4.34 25.04 -5.44
N VAL A 218 4.52 24.12 -6.37
CA VAL A 218 3.43 23.53 -7.17
C VAL A 218 2.40 22.86 -6.25
N ILE A 219 2.84 22.09 -5.26
CA ILE A 219 1.95 21.42 -4.30
C ILE A 219 1.22 22.43 -3.42
N ASP A 220 1.90 23.45 -2.89
CA ASP A 220 1.26 24.49 -2.08
C ASP A 220 0.18 25.26 -2.85
N GLN A 221 0.43 25.59 -4.12
CA GLN A 221 -0.55 26.22 -5.00
C GLN A 221 -1.75 25.31 -5.26
N THR A 222 -1.48 24.03 -5.52
CA THR A 222 -2.51 23.00 -5.71
C THR A 222 -3.40 22.84 -4.48
N VAL A 223 -2.80 22.76 -3.28
CA VAL A 223 -3.55 22.65 -2.02
C VAL A 223 -4.48 23.87 -1.85
N LYS A 224 -3.98 25.07 -2.10
CA LYS A 224 -4.80 26.31 -2.03
C LYS A 224 -5.94 26.30 -3.05
N LEU A 225 -5.71 25.81 -4.26
CA LEU A 225 -6.71 25.72 -5.33
C LEU A 225 -7.88 24.82 -4.93
N HIS A 226 -7.59 23.64 -4.37
CA HIS A 226 -8.61 22.60 -4.15
C HIS A 226 -9.19 22.57 -2.74
N LYS A 227 -8.53 23.15 -1.73
CA LYS A 227 -8.89 23.00 -0.30
C LYS A 227 -10.36 23.30 0.00
N ASN A 228 -10.92 24.35 -0.60
CA ASN A 228 -12.30 24.76 -0.35
C ASN A 228 -13.34 23.84 -0.99
N ASP A 229 -13.02 23.22 -2.10
CA ASP A 229 -13.94 22.39 -2.88
C ASP A 229 -14.06 20.95 -2.34
N VAL A 230 -12.99 20.46 -1.70
CA VAL A 230 -12.93 19.07 -1.24
C VAL A 230 -13.46 18.85 0.18
N THR A 231 -13.61 19.89 1.01
CA THR A 231 -14.31 19.92 2.32
C THR A 231 -14.11 18.70 3.20
N ASN A 232 -12.85 18.28 3.44
CA ASN A 232 -12.48 17.09 4.25
C ASN A 232 -13.10 15.76 3.77
N ASN A 233 -13.58 15.69 2.54
CA ASN A 233 -14.09 14.44 1.97
C ASN A 233 -12.94 13.68 1.29
N PRO A 234 -12.52 12.50 1.80
CA PRO A 234 -11.36 11.78 1.29
C PRO A 234 -11.51 11.35 -0.17
N LEU A 235 -12.73 11.06 -0.65
CA LEU A 235 -12.98 10.73 -2.05
C LEU A 235 -12.85 11.94 -2.96
N LYS A 236 -13.33 13.12 -2.53
CA LYS A 236 -13.16 14.36 -3.27
C LYS A 236 -11.69 14.79 -3.29
N ILE A 237 -10.97 14.63 -2.18
CA ILE A 237 -9.53 14.89 -2.13
C ILE A 237 -8.80 13.96 -3.11
N LEU A 238 -9.11 12.66 -3.10
CA LEU A 238 -8.53 11.67 -4.00
C LEU A 238 -8.80 11.99 -5.47
N ALA A 239 -10.01 12.41 -5.82
CA ALA A 239 -10.36 12.83 -7.18
C ALA A 239 -9.64 14.13 -7.59
N ALA A 240 -9.50 15.08 -6.67
CA ALA A 240 -8.92 16.39 -6.96
C ALA A 240 -7.41 16.34 -7.23
N VAL A 241 -6.63 15.60 -6.42
CA VAL A 241 -5.16 15.62 -6.47
C VAL A 241 -4.50 14.24 -6.50
N GLY A 242 -5.29 13.17 -6.50
CA GLY A 242 -4.79 11.80 -6.52
C GLY A 242 -4.29 11.34 -7.90
N GLY A 243 -4.16 10.02 -8.04
CA GLY A 243 -3.81 9.32 -9.27
C GLY A 243 -4.69 8.11 -9.49
N LEU A 244 -4.79 7.62 -10.71
CA LEU A 244 -5.60 6.45 -11.05
C LEU A 244 -5.08 5.21 -10.29
N GLU A 245 -3.77 5.03 -10.21
CA GLU A 245 -3.11 3.96 -9.48
C GLU A 245 -3.25 4.12 -7.95
N ILE A 246 -3.19 5.35 -7.43
CA ILE A 246 -3.39 5.64 -6.00
C ILE A 246 -4.83 5.33 -5.60
N ALA A 247 -5.80 5.69 -6.44
CA ALA A 247 -7.20 5.36 -6.22
C ALA A 247 -7.45 3.85 -6.33
N ALA A 248 -6.80 3.15 -7.26
CA ALA A 248 -6.88 1.69 -7.35
C ALA A 248 -6.31 1.01 -6.10
N MET A 249 -5.14 1.44 -5.59
CA MET A 249 -4.60 0.96 -4.31
C MET A 249 -5.55 1.22 -3.14
N THR A 250 -6.13 2.42 -3.07
CA THR A 250 -7.13 2.76 -2.03
C THR A 250 -8.31 1.80 -2.08
N GLY A 251 -8.84 1.51 -3.28
CA GLY A 251 -9.90 0.54 -3.49
C GLY A 251 -9.51 -0.90 -3.11
N ALA A 252 -8.28 -1.30 -3.43
CA ALA A 252 -7.73 -2.59 -3.05
C ALA A 252 -7.66 -2.75 -1.52
N TYR A 253 -7.17 -1.76 -0.79
CA TYR A 253 -7.07 -1.79 0.67
C TYR A 253 -8.43 -1.88 1.35
N LEU A 254 -9.42 -1.09 0.88
CA LEU A 254 -10.79 -1.19 1.36
C LEU A 254 -11.36 -2.60 1.13
N ARG A 255 -11.14 -3.16 -0.06
CA ARG A 255 -11.65 -4.48 -0.40
C ARG A 255 -10.97 -5.60 0.36
N CYS A 256 -9.67 -5.53 0.59
CA CYS A 256 -8.95 -6.48 1.44
C CYS A 256 -9.57 -6.54 2.83
N ALA A 257 -9.81 -5.38 3.46
CA ALA A 257 -10.43 -5.30 4.77
C ALA A 257 -11.87 -5.87 4.80
N GLN A 258 -12.64 -5.67 3.71
CA GLN A 258 -13.97 -6.25 3.56
C GLN A 258 -13.95 -7.77 3.37
N MET A 259 -12.90 -8.30 2.73
CA MET A 259 -12.77 -9.72 2.41
C MET A 259 -11.96 -10.50 3.45
N GLY A 260 -11.48 -9.86 4.50
CA GLY A 260 -10.61 -10.51 5.48
C GLY A 260 -9.31 -11.00 4.85
N LEU A 261 -8.62 -10.15 4.09
CA LEU A 261 -7.34 -10.46 3.48
C LEU A 261 -6.26 -9.51 4.06
N PRO A 262 -5.25 -10.03 4.78
CA PRO A 262 -4.16 -9.21 5.32
C PRO A 262 -3.44 -8.40 4.25
N ILE A 263 -3.04 -7.18 4.60
CA ILE A 263 -2.38 -6.22 3.70
C ILE A 263 -0.96 -5.95 4.21
N VAL A 264 0.01 -5.90 3.30
CA VAL A 264 1.32 -5.28 3.57
C VAL A 264 1.43 -4.02 2.73
N VAL A 265 1.39 -2.88 3.42
CA VAL A 265 1.53 -1.55 2.81
C VAL A 265 3.01 -1.28 2.54
N ASP A 266 3.34 -0.80 1.34
CA ASP A 266 4.72 -0.52 0.93
C ASP A 266 5.27 0.79 1.52
N GLY A 267 5.73 1.70 0.69
CA GLY A 267 6.37 2.95 1.05
C GLY A 267 5.41 4.13 1.16
N PHE A 268 5.94 5.33 0.84
CA PHE A 268 5.23 6.60 1.02
C PHE A 268 3.91 6.67 0.25
N ILE A 269 3.93 6.40 -1.07
CA ILE A 269 2.74 6.53 -1.93
C ILE A 269 1.66 5.53 -1.51
N SER A 270 2.04 4.27 -1.30
CA SER A 270 1.14 3.22 -0.82
C SER A 270 0.55 3.56 0.56
N SER A 271 1.35 4.16 1.46
CA SER A 271 0.89 4.59 2.79
C SER A 271 -0.08 5.77 2.70
N VAL A 272 0.06 6.65 1.72
CA VAL A 272 -0.92 7.73 1.47
C VAL A 272 -2.24 7.15 0.92
N ALA A 273 -2.18 6.15 0.03
CA ALA A 273 -3.37 5.41 -0.41
C ALA A 273 -4.05 4.68 0.77
N ALA A 274 -3.26 4.09 1.68
CA ALA A 274 -3.76 3.47 2.91
C ALA A 274 -4.40 4.50 3.85
N LEU A 275 -3.80 5.70 4.01
CA LEU A 275 -4.40 6.80 4.77
C LEU A 275 -5.75 7.22 4.18
N CYS A 276 -5.85 7.31 2.86
CA CYS A 276 -7.11 7.61 2.19
C CYS A 276 -8.16 6.52 2.48
N ALA A 277 -7.80 5.24 2.38
CA ALA A 277 -8.69 4.13 2.73
C ALA A 277 -9.16 4.19 4.19
N VAL A 278 -8.27 4.50 5.13
CA VAL A 278 -8.58 4.65 6.57
C VAL A 278 -9.48 5.87 6.81
N ARG A 279 -9.34 6.96 6.07
CA ARG A 279 -10.26 8.11 6.14
C ARG A 279 -11.65 7.79 5.60
N ILE A 280 -11.77 6.85 4.67
CA ILE A 280 -13.07 6.36 4.15
C ILE A 280 -13.69 5.34 5.13
N GLN A 281 -12.89 4.37 5.59
CA GLN A 281 -13.28 3.29 6.49
C GLN A 281 -12.20 3.11 7.58
N PRO A 282 -12.37 3.72 8.77
CA PRO A 282 -11.33 3.69 9.82
C PRO A 282 -10.90 2.28 10.23
N GLN A 283 -11.81 1.32 10.26
CA GLN A 283 -11.52 -0.06 10.64
C GLN A 283 -10.64 -0.80 9.60
N ALA A 284 -10.49 -0.27 8.38
CA ALA A 284 -9.57 -0.85 7.39
C ALA A 284 -8.12 -0.86 7.90
N ARG A 285 -7.76 0.05 8.85
CA ARG A 285 -6.44 0.10 9.47
C ARG A 285 -6.06 -1.21 10.18
N GLU A 286 -7.00 -1.92 10.74
CA GLU A 286 -6.77 -3.16 11.47
C GLU A 286 -6.21 -4.29 10.60
N TRP A 287 -6.38 -4.20 9.27
CA TRP A 287 -5.94 -5.17 8.27
C TRP A 287 -4.55 -4.89 7.71
N MET A 288 -3.89 -3.80 8.11
CA MET A 288 -2.68 -3.27 7.50
C MET A 288 -1.44 -3.50 8.37
N LEU A 289 -0.48 -4.25 7.83
CA LEU A 289 0.92 -4.27 8.26
C LEU A 289 1.70 -3.31 7.35
N PHE A 290 2.78 -2.72 7.85
CA PHE A 290 3.60 -1.77 7.08
C PHE A 290 4.98 -2.39 6.83
N GLY A 291 5.30 -2.62 5.54
CA GLY A 291 6.47 -3.40 5.14
C GLY A 291 7.79 -2.72 5.50
N HIS A 292 7.90 -1.42 5.22
CA HIS A 292 9.14 -0.71 5.53
C HIS A 292 8.90 0.78 5.81
N GLN A 293 9.84 1.39 6.53
CA GLN A 293 9.96 2.83 6.61
C GLN A 293 10.76 3.31 5.38
N SER A 294 10.07 3.99 4.45
CA SER A 294 10.73 4.59 3.29
C SER A 294 11.60 5.78 3.69
N ALA A 295 12.69 5.99 2.96
CA ALA A 295 13.54 7.17 3.10
C ALA A 295 12.90 8.45 2.50
N GLU A 296 11.69 8.38 1.94
CA GLU A 296 10.92 9.56 1.54
C GLU A 296 10.52 10.40 2.76
N TYR A 297 10.77 11.71 2.68
CA TYR A 297 10.70 12.63 3.82
C TYR A 297 9.35 12.62 4.54
N GLY A 298 8.23 12.62 3.82
CA GLY A 298 6.89 12.64 4.38
C GLY A 298 6.42 11.31 4.99
N HIS A 299 7.12 10.18 4.73
CA HIS A 299 6.61 8.86 5.09
C HIS A 299 6.46 8.65 6.59
N GLN A 300 7.43 9.08 7.38
CA GLN A 300 7.38 8.94 8.84
C GLN A 300 6.17 9.65 9.44
N ARG A 301 5.77 10.80 8.86
CA ARG A 301 4.58 11.54 9.30
C ARG A 301 3.29 10.74 9.01
N ILE A 302 3.21 10.08 7.84
CA ILE A 302 2.08 9.22 7.48
C ILE A 302 1.99 7.99 8.40
N LEU A 303 3.12 7.33 8.68
CA LEU A 303 3.17 6.21 9.63
C LEU A 303 2.67 6.62 11.02
N LYS A 304 3.10 7.79 11.50
CA LYS A 304 2.63 8.33 12.79
C LYS A 304 1.12 8.57 12.80
N GLU A 305 0.57 9.14 11.73
CA GLU A 305 -0.88 9.38 11.61
C GLU A 305 -1.68 8.09 11.63
N LEU A 306 -1.16 7.06 10.96
CA LEU A 306 -1.77 5.73 10.91
C LEU A 306 -1.51 4.90 12.18
N ASN A 307 -0.81 5.43 13.17
CA ASN A 307 -0.33 4.68 14.33
C ASN A 307 0.32 3.35 13.89
N ALA A 308 1.29 3.45 12.98
CA ALA A 308 1.92 2.33 12.32
C ALA A 308 3.40 2.23 12.65
N GLN A 309 3.86 1.00 12.87
CA GLN A 309 5.26 0.65 12.95
C GLN A 309 5.64 -0.14 11.71
N ALA A 310 6.73 0.24 11.05
CA ALA A 310 7.25 -0.45 9.89
C ALA A 310 8.10 -1.66 10.29
N ILE A 311 7.97 -2.76 9.56
CA ILE A 311 8.72 -4.00 9.81
C ILE A 311 10.21 -3.81 9.50
N LEU A 312 10.53 -3.11 8.39
CA LEU A 312 11.91 -2.88 7.96
C LEU A 312 12.26 -1.39 7.94
N ASN A 313 13.52 -1.09 8.25
CA ASN A 313 14.12 0.22 8.02
C ASN A 313 15.49 0.02 7.33
N MET A 314 15.48 0.02 6.00
CA MET A 314 16.65 -0.26 5.15
C MET A 314 16.97 0.88 4.18
N ASN A 315 16.46 2.09 4.44
CA ASN A 315 16.62 3.27 3.58
C ASN A 315 16.13 3.07 2.13
N LEU A 316 15.15 2.19 1.91
CA LEU A 316 14.54 1.97 0.60
C LEU A 316 13.67 3.17 0.22
N ARG A 317 13.63 3.51 -1.09
CA ARG A 317 12.79 4.58 -1.65
C ARG A 317 12.40 4.34 -3.11
N LEU A 318 12.32 3.08 -3.52
CA LEU A 318 12.04 2.71 -4.91
C LEU A 318 10.55 2.81 -5.26
N GLY A 319 9.66 2.36 -4.37
CA GLY A 319 8.25 2.10 -4.68
C GLY A 319 8.05 0.68 -5.23
N GLU A 320 7.13 0.52 -6.15
CA GLU A 320 6.82 -0.73 -6.86
C GLU A 320 6.31 -1.87 -5.95
N GLY A 321 5.98 -1.62 -4.68
CA GLY A 321 5.71 -2.66 -3.69
C GLY A 321 6.96 -3.34 -3.16
N SER A 322 8.16 -2.82 -3.47
CA SER A 322 9.43 -3.49 -3.22
C SER A 322 9.78 -3.62 -1.75
N GLY A 323 9.48 -2.62 -0.92
CA GLY A 323 9.72 -2.68 0.52
C GLY A 323 8.76 -3.63 1.23
N ALA A 324 7.49 -3.65 0.82
CA ALA A 324 6.50 -4.62 1.30
C ALA A 324 6.88 -6.05 0.88
N GLY A 325 7.34 -6.21 -0.36
CA GLY A 325 7.82 -7.48 -0.86
C GLY A 325 9.06 -7.98 -0.10
N ALA A 326 10.02 -7.10 0.22
CA ALA A 326 11.18 -7.44 1.05
C ALA A 326 10.77 -7.88 2.48
N ALA A 327 9.73 -7.27 3.04
CA ALA A 327 9.21 -7.62 4.36
C ALA A 327 8.57 -9.01 4.41
N LEU A 328 8.16 -9.60 3.30
CA LEU A 328 7.62 -10.97 3.26
C LEU A 328 8.54 -11.98 3.92
N SER A 329 9.88 -11.84 3.79
CA SER A 329 10.84 -12.72 4.47
C SER A 329 10.67 -12.72 5.99
N MET A 330 10.45 -11.54 6.59
CA MET A 330 10.24 -11.42 8.04
C MET A 330 8.88 -11.96 8.46
N LEU A 331 7.85 -11.71 7.67
CA LEU A 331 6.51 -12.24 7.92
C LEU A 331 6.48 -13.77 7.86
N GLN A 332 7.12 -14.37 6.85
CA GLN A 332 7.24 -15.82 6.71
C GLN A 332 8.08 -16.42 7.84
N LEU A 333 9.18 -15.76 8.23
CA LEU A 333 10.00 -16.18 9.36
C LEU A 333 9.23 -16.15 10.68
N ALA A 334 8.45 -15.09 10.93
CA ALA A 334 7.59 -14.96 12.12
C ALA A 334 6.59 -16.12 12.20
N CYS A 335 5.91 -16.44 11.08
CA CYS A 335 5.01 -17.58 10.99
C CYS A 335 5.75 -18.92 11.25
N ALA A 336 6.93 -19.11 10.64
CA ALA A 336 7.70 -20.34 10.78
C ALA A 336 8.15 -20.56 12.25
N LEU A 337 8.70 -19.52 12.89
CA LEU A 337 9.09 -19.59 14.30
C LEU A 337 7.89 -19.90 15.19
N HIS A 338 6.77 -19.17 15.03
CA HIS A 338 5.57 -19.38 15.79
C HIS A 338 5.00 -20.80 15.65
N ASN A 339 5.00 -21.33 14.43
CA ASN A 339 4.36 -22.61 14.13
C ASN A 339 5.25 -23.80 14.46
N GLN A 340 6.58 -23.70 14.30
CA GLN A 340 7.49 -24.84 14.28
C GLN A 340 8.39 -24.93 15.52
N MET A 341 8.55 -23.86 16.31
CA MET A 341 9.25 -23.96 17.57
C MET A 341 8.53 -24.92 18.51
N ALA A 342 9.29 -25.77 19.18
CA ALA A 342 8.77 -26.65 20.22
C ALA A 342 8.35 -25.82 21.46
N THR A 343 7.32 -26.28 22.14
CA THR A 343 6.97 -25.79 23.48
C THR A 343 7.95 -26.36 24.51
N PHE A 344 8.03 -25.74 25.69
CA PHE A 344 8.84 -26.26 26.80
C PHE A 344 8.46 -27.70 27.15
N ALA A 345 7.17 -28.04 27.09
CA ALA A 345 6.69 -29.40 27.33
C ALA A 345 7.13 -30.40 26.28
N GLU A 346 7.05 -30.05 24.99
CA GLU A 346 7.46 -30.89 23.86
C GLU A 346 8.98 -31.14 23.83
N ALA A 347 9.77 -30.12 24.14
CA ALA A 347 11.22 -30.20 24.15
C ALA A 347 11.81 -30.75 25.45
N VAL A 348 10.97 -31.00 26.47
CA VAL A 348 11.39 -31.41 27.84
C VAL A 348 12.44 -30.45 28.43
N VAL A 349 12.29 -29.15 28.13
CA VAL A 349 13.13 -28.08 28.66
C VAL A 349 12.45 -27.45 29.86
N SER A 350 13.19 -27.23 30.97
CA SER A 350 12.65 -26.54 32.14
C SER A 350 12.29 -25.11 31.77
N GLY A 351 11.03 -24.73 32.01
CA GLY A 351 10.58 -23.36 31.84
C GLY A 351 11.09 -22.43 32.94
N ASP A 352 10.74 -21.13 32.83
CA ASP A 352 11.07 -20.15 33.87
C ASP A 352 10.55 -20.61 35.24
N LYS A 353 11.42 -20.51 36.24
CA LYS A 353 10.95 -20.63 37.64
C LYS A 353 10.13 -19.36 37.91
N VAL A 354 8.80 -19.48 37.72
CA VAL A 354 7.88 -18.46 38.24
C VAL A 354 8.10 -18.37 39.73
N GLY A 355 8.69 -17.25 40.17
CA GLY A 355 8.86 -16.93 41.58
C GLY A 355 7.54 -16.56 42.22
#